data_b10a0c7c91abcc9bc0d50d1808c6da01
#
_entry.id   b10a0c7c91abcc9bc0d50d1808c6da01
#
_cell.length_a   1.000
_cell.length_b   1.000
_cell.length_c   1.000
_cell.angle_alpha   90.00
_cell.angle_beta   90.00
_cell.angle_gamma   90.00
#
_symmetry.space_group_name_H-M   'P 1'
#
loop_
_entity.id
_entity.type
_entity.pdbx_description
1 polymer ?
#
loop_
_entity_poly.entity_id
_entity_poly.type
_entity_poly.pdbx_seq_one_letter_code
_entity_poly.pdbx_strand_id
1 'polypeptide(L)'
;VKKNPRNFIYLSLSDAASHFLGFLATVYIARILGAAGFGKISYALAFLNYALLFGNLGLTTIATREIARDRNNTAMVGDITSLRLILAGAIFILILIAGLVLPGDPNTKMLVILYGLCVFPFAVYLEFVFQGREEMGYLSLARIIQYGSYVIALYLFLRDPSRVLRVPLAFFASYVLAAAFLLSVFFVRGFTLPIRLINPIFGKLLKTAIPVGMATLFYQIPLNLAPIVLGIFHSPALVGNFSAGYKIIIFLLIIERVFYYLFLPIVSRQHKETPERLPHTFAFFLRAIFSLTLPIALGGIVLAPAIIRQIYGPGYENAVFVLQILLIYFCITPVNTVFGYGLVALDRERKFLKVIALTSTLSLVSIIVLGIFLKGWGASLGLLCGEIVSVVLMKGELNRIVKFPAAQHFLKTLVPALVMSIILYFSSGLNIFLRCGLGVVVYVVFYYLAGGYSGKEIRELVGMVTDKDQ
;
A
#
# COMPACT_ATOMS: atom_id res chain seq x y z
N VAL A 1 8.60 9.74 -26.77
CA VAL A 1 8.04 10.57 -25.68
C VAL A 1 9.18 10.87 -24.73
N LYS A 2 9.68 12.13 -24.66
CA LYS A 2 10.68 12.53 -23.67
C LYS A 2 10.07 12.35 -22.28
N LYS A 3 10.46 11.30 -21.56
CA LYS A 3 10.11 11.13 -20.14
C LYS A 3 10.60 12.37 -19.39
N ASN A 4 9.70 13.17 -18.87
CA ASN A 4 10.06 14.34 -18.09
C ASN A 4 10.46 13.87 -16.68
N PRO A 5 11.77 13.81 -16.32
CA PRO A 5 12.22 13.26 -15.04
C PRO A 5 11.66 14.05 -13.85
N ARG A 6 11.29 15.31 -14.06
CA ARG A 6 10.65 16.15 -13.03
C ARG A 6 9.30 15.60 -12.60
N ASN A 7 8.48 15.09 -13.53
CA ASN A 7 7.16 14.53 -13.20
C ASN A 7 7.27 13.28 -12.32
N PHE A 8 8.28 12.45 -12.57
CA PHE A 8 8.53 11.27 -11.73
C PHE A 8 8.96 11.65 -10.32
N ILE A 9 9.87 12.63 -10.19
CA ILE A 9 10.35 13.11 -8.88
C ILE A 9 9.20 13.75 -8.09
N TYR A 10 8.38 14.61 -8.71
CA TYR A 10 7.22 15.22 -8.05
C TYR A 10 6.22 14.18 -7.57
N LEU A 11 5.91 13.18 -8.39
CA LEU A 11 4.97 12.12 -8.01
C LEU A 11 5.52 11.27 -6.87
N SER A 12 6.78 10.86 -6.93
CA SER A 12 7.41 10.03 -5.89
C SER A 12 7.52 10.78 -4.56
N LEU A 13 7.91 12.05 -4.60
CA LEU A 13 8.04 12.88 -3.39
C LEU A 13 6.67 13.16 -2.76
N SER A 14 5.65 13.47 -3.58
CA SER A 14 4.29 13.70 -3.08
C SER A 14 3.65 12.42 -2.55
N ASP A 15 3.94 11.26 -3.15
CA ASP A 15 3.48 9.96 -2.68
C ASP A 15 4.09 9.65 -1.30
N ALA A 16 5.39 9.82 -1.15
CA ALA A 16 6.08 9.67 0.13
C ALA A 16 5.55 10.64 1.20
N ALA A 17 5.38 11.92 0.87
CA ALA A 17 4.81 12.92 1.77
C ALA A 17 3.37 12.57 2.19
N SER A 18 2.53 12.12 1.26
CA SER A 18 1.15 11.72 1.52
C SER A 18 1.07 10.50 2.45
N HIS A 19 1.94 9.51 2.23
CA HIS A 19 2.04 8.34 3.12
C HIS A 19 2.52 8.72 4.51
N PHE A 20 3.49 9.63 4.60
CA PHE A 20 3.98 10.14 5.89
C PHE A 20 2.88 10.91 6.65
N LEU A 21 2.19 11.84 5.99
CA LEU A 21 1.05 12.57 6.57
C LEU A 21 -0.08 11.62 6.98
N GLY A 22 -0.40 10.63 6.16
CA GLY A 22 -1.38 9.58 6.46
C GLY A 22 -0.99 8.75 7.68
N PHE A 23 0.30 8.44 7.84
CA PHE A 23 0.82 7.75 9.02
C PHE A 23 0.72 8.63 10.27
N LEU A 24 1.11 9.91 10.18
CA LEU A 24 0.95 10.87 11.29
C LEU A 24 -0.51 11.00 11.73
N ALA A 25 -1.45 11.13 10.77
CA ALA A 25 -2.88 11.13 11.06
C ALA A 25 -3.30 9.86 11.81
N THR A 26 -2.84 8.70 11.38
CA THR A 26 -3.12 7.41 12.02
C THR A 26 -2.61 7.37 13.46
N VAL A 27 -1.37 7.79 13.70
CA VAL A 27 -0.76 7.84 15.04
C VAL A 27 -1.54 8.79 15.95
N TYR A 28 -1.89 9.97 15.45
CA TYR A 28 -2.67 10.96 16.20
C TYR A 28 -4.05 10.39 16.60
N ILE A 29 -4.79 9.80 15.65
CA ILE A 29 -6.08 9.16 15.91
C ILE A 29 -5.94 8.06 16.98
N ALA A 30 -4.95 7.19 16.82
CA ALA A 30 -4.72 6.07 17.72
C ALA A 30 -4.40 6.52 19.14
N ARG A 31 -3.61 7.57 19.31
CA ARG A 31 -3.27 8.13 20.63
C ARG A 31 -4.45 8.80 21.33
N ILE A 32 -5.29 9.53 20.58
CA ILE A 32 -6.45 10.22 21.18
C ILE A 32 -7.57 9.23 21.50
N LEU A 33 -7.88 8.30 20.57
CA LEU A 33 -9.04 7.41 20.70
C LEU A 33 -8.74 6.11 21.46
N GLY A 34 -7.47 5.79 21.71
CA GLY A 34 -7.05 4.50 22.24
C GLY A 34 -7.36 3.33 21.29
N ALA A 35 -6.98 2.11 21.71
CA ALA A 35 -7.10 0.92 20.86
C ALA A 35 -8.53 0.63 20.40
N ALA A 36 -9.53 0.79 21.27
CA ALA A 36 -10.92 0.53 20.92
C ALA A 36 -11.48 1.53 19.91
N GLY A 37 -11.26 2.84 20.13
CA GLY A 37 -11.72 3.89 19.22
C GLY A 37 -11.01 3.81 17.86
N PHE A 38 -9.70 3.59 17.87
CA PHE A 38 -8.92 3.37 16.65
C PHE A 38 -9.36 2.11 15.89
N GLY A 39 -9.76 1.05 16.61
CA GLY A 39 -10.31 -0.16 16.02
C GLY A 39 -11.63 0.09 15.28
N LYS A 40 -12.55 0.87 15.86
CA LYS A 40 -13.80 1.27 15.19
C LYS A 40 -13.54 2.06 13.90
N ILE A 41 -12.58 3.01 13.94
CA ILE A 41 -12.14 3.76 12.76
C ILE A 41 -11.56 2.82 11.69
N SER A 42 -10.66 1.91 12.08
CA SER A 42 -10.01 0.97 11.15
C SER A 42 -11.00 0.00 10.51
N TYR A 43 -11.99 -0.46 11.28
CA TYR A 43 -13.10 -1.27 10.80
C TYR A 43 -13.91 -0.53 9.73
N ALA A 44 -14.38 0.68 10.05
CA ALA A 44 -15.16 1.48 9.11
C ALA A 44 -14.36 1.89 7.86
N LEU A 45 -13.08 2.20 8.01
CA LEU A 45 -12.18 2.53 6.90
C LEU A 45 -11.97 1.33 5.96
N ALA A 46 -11.98 0.09 6.48
CA ALA A 46 -11.87 -1.11 5.65
C ALA A 46 -13.09 -1.25 4.71
N PHE A 47 -14.31 -0.93 5.16
CA PHE A 47 -15.48 -0.86 4.28
C PHE A 47 -15.34 0.21 3.21
N LEU A 48 -14.85 1.40 3.57
CA LEU A 48 -14.57 2.44 2.57
C LEU A 48 -13.55 1.95 1.51
N ASN A 49 -12.46 1.30 1.93
CA ASN A 49 -11.45 0.80 1.00
C ASN A 49 -12.06 -0.17 -0.02
N TYR A 50 -12.93 -1.09 0.42
CA TYR A 50 -13.67 -1.96 -0.51
C TYR A 50 -14.63 -1.17 -1.39
N ALA A 51 -15.35 -0.20 -0.82
CA ALA A 51 -16.25 0.66 -1.57
C ALA A 51 -15.53 1.41 -2.71
N LEU A 52 -14.38 1.99 -2.41
CA LEU A 52 -13.55 2.67 -3.42
C LEU A 52 -13.01 1.70 -4.47
N LEU A 53 -12.63 0.51 -4.06
CA LEU A 53 -12.13 -0.54 -4.94
C LEU A 53 -13.22 -1.00 -5.93
N PHE A 54 -14.43 -1.30 -5.45
CA PHE A 54 -15.58 -1.65 -6.28
C PHE A 54 -16.11 -0.47 -7.09
N GLY A 55 -16.05 0.75 -6.55
CA GLY A 55 -16.45 1.97 -7.27
C GLY A 55 -15.52 2.33 -8.42
N ASN A 56 -14.27 1.87 -8.37
CA ASN A 56 -13.31 2.10 -9.44
C ASN A 56 -13.32 1.00 -10.50
N LEU A 57 -13.39 -0.28 -10.13
CA LEU A 57 -13.42 -1.47 -11.01
C LEU A 57 -12.48 -1.38 -12.24
N GLY A 58 -11.32 -0.73 -12.10
CA GLY A 58 -10.37 -0.51 -13.20
C GLY A 58 -10.70 0.68 -14.13
N LEU A 59 -11.76 1.44 -13.87
CA LEU A 59 -12.16 2.61 -14.68
C LEU A 59 -11.04 3.66 -14.76
N THR A 60 -10.35 3.95 -13.65
CA THR A 60 -9.22 4.89 -13.65
C THR A 60 -8.14 4.49 -14.66
N THR A 61 -7.77 3.21 -14.73
CA THR A 61 -6.73 2.72 -15.65
C THR A 61 -7.15 2.89 -17.12
N ILE A 62 -8.39 2.52 -17.44
CA ILE A 62 -8.93 2.68 -18.80
C ILE A 62 -9.04 4.17 -19.15
N ALA A 63 -9.57 4.98 -18.21
CA ALA A 63 -9.69 6.42 -18.38
C ALA A 63 -8.35 7.10 -18.67
N THR A 64 -7.33 6.80 -17.86
CA THR A 64 -5.97 7.32 -18.04
C THR A 64 -5.43 6.97 -19.44
N ARG A 65 -5.63 5.73 -19.89
CA ARG A 65 -5.20 5.29 -21.22
C ARG A 65 -5.91 6.02 -22.35
N GLU A 66 -7.23 6.19 -22.26
CA GLU A 66 -8.01 6.88 -23.31
C GLU A 66 -7.70 8.38 -23.35
N ILE A 67 -7.52 9.02 -22.17
CA ILE A 67 -7.08 10.43 -22.10
C ILE A 67 -5.63 10.62 -22.60
N ALA A 68 -4.75 9.63 -22.39
CA ALA A 68 -3.39 9.69 -22.96
C ALA A 68 -3.38 9.62 -24.49
N ARG A 69 -4.39 8.98 -25.10
CA ARG A 69 -4.57 8.90 -26.57
C ARG A 69 -5.16 10.19 -27.14
N ASP A 70 -6.14 10.77 -26.44
CA ASP A 70 -6.79 12.01 -26.80
C ASP A 70 -6.96 12.91 -25.55
N ARG A 71 -6.00 13.83 -25.40
CA ARG A 71 -5.90 14.72 -24.22
C ARG A 71 -7.08 15.69 -24.08
N ASN A 72 -7.85 15.93 -25.15
CA ASN A 72 -8.96 16.88 -25.19
C ASN A 72 -10.34 16.21 -25.13
N ASN A 73 -10.42 14.91 -24.96
CA ASN A 73 -11.65 14.13 -24.93
C ASN A 73 -12.47 14.37 -23.66
N THR A 74 -13.12 15.53 -23.56
CA THR A 74 -13.98 15.89 -22.42
C THR A 74 -15.24 15.02 -22.33
N ALA A 75 -15.74 14.50 -23.46
CA ALA A 75 -16.87 13.58 -23.47
C ALA A 75 -16.54 12.30 -22.68
N MET A 76 -15.35 11.72 -22.92
CA MET A 76 -14.89 10.55 -22.17
C MET A 76 -14.71 10.84 -20.67
N VAL A 77 -14.20 12.03 -20.31
CA VAL A 77 -14.09 12.47 -18.90
C VAL A 77 -15.47 12.50 -18.26
N GLY A 78 -16.46 13.08 -18.95
CA GLY A 78 -17.85 13.15 -18.50
C GLY A 78 -18.48 11.77 -18.33
N ASP A 79 -18.32 10.89 -19.32
CA ASP A 79 -18.90 9.54 -19.31
C ASP A 79 -18.31 8.68 -18.15
N ILE A 80 -17.00 8.74 -17.94
CA ILE A 80 -16.36 8.02 -16.83
C ILE A 80 -16.75 8.57 -15.48
N THR A 81 -16.79 9.89 -15.31
CA THR A 81 -17.23 10.54 -14.07
C THR A 81 -18.68 10.21 -13.76
N SER A 82 -19.55 10.23 -14.78
CA SER A 82 -20.96 9.86 -14.65
C SER A 82 -21.14 8.42 -14.20
N LEU A 83 -20.41 7.49 -14.84
CA LEU A 83 -20.45 6.08 -14.46
C LEU A 83 -19.94 5.86 -13.02
N ARG A 84 -18.85 6.55 -12.63
CA ARG A 84 -18.33 6.48 -11.24
C ARG A 84 -19.34 7.04 -10.22
N LEU A 85 -20.09 8.09 -10.55
CA LEU A 85 -21.15 8.63 -9.70
C LEU A 85 -22.31 7.66 -9.53
N ILE A 86 -22.72 6.98 -10.60
CA ILE A 86 -23.78 5.96 -10.55
C ILE A 86 -23.32 4.79 -9.67
N LEU A 87 -22.09 4.29 -9.87
CA LEU A 87 -21.51 3.23 -9.04
C LEU A 87 -21.36 3.68 -7.58
N ALA A 88 -20.95 4.94 -7.33
CA ALA A 88 -20.87 5.49 -5.98
C ALA A 88 -22.24 5.51 -5.29
N GLY A 89 -23.31 5.90 -6.00
CA GLY A 89 -24.68 5.83 -5.48
C GLY A 89 -25.10 4.41 -5.10
N ALA A 90 -24.89 3.45 -6.01
CA ALA A 90 -25.22 2.03 -5.75
C ALA A 90 -24.41 1.48 -4.57
N ILE A 91 -23.13 1.76 -4.50
CA ILE A 91 -22.24 1.32 -3.41
C ILE A 91 -22.62 1.98 -2.09
N PHE A 92 -22.98 3.26 -2.10
CA PHE A 92 -23.43 3.95 -0.89
C PHE A 92 -24.71 3.32 -0.31
N ILE A 93 -25.65 2.92 -1.16
CA ILE A 93 -26.84 2.16 -0.73
C ILE A 93 -26.43 0.85 -0.06
N LEU A 94 -25.46 0.11 -0.64
CA LEU A 94 -24.95 -1.11 -0.01
C LEU A 94 -24.28 -0.84 1.34
N ILE A 95 -23.55 0.28 1.47
CA ILE A 95 -22.94 0.71 2.74
C ILE A 95 -24.01 1.08 3.76
N LEU A 96 -25.10 1.73 3.37
CA LEU A 96 -26.22 2.03 4.26
C LEU A 96 -26.84 0.73 4.77
N ILE A 97 -27.12 -0.23 3.91
CA ILE A 97 -27.64 -1.54 4.28
C ILE A 97 -26.66 -2.26 5.22
N ALA A 98 -25.37 -2.27 4.88
CA ALA A 98 -24.34 -2.86 5.73
C ALA A 98 -24.28 -2.16 7.11
N GLY A 99 -24.34 -0.83 7.16
CA GLY A 99 -24.35 -0.08 8.41
C GLY A 99 -25.57 -0.39 9.32
N LEU A 100 -26.70 -0.79 8.73
CA LEU A 100 -27.89 -1.19 9.48
C LEU A 100 -27.78 -2.64 9.99
N VAL A 101 -27.26 -3.56 9.17
CA VAL A 101 -27.27 -5.01 9.43
C VAL A 101 -26.06 -5.48 10.25
N LEU A 102 -24.90 -4.82 10.06
CA LEU A 102 -23.66 -5.24 10.72
C LEU A 102 -23.76 -5.18 12.25
N PRO A 103 -23.10 -6.12 12.96
CA PRO A 103 -23.01 -6.07 14.41
C PRO A 103 -22.15 -4.87 14.84
N GLY A 104 -22.51 -4.26 15.96
CA GLY A 104 -21.77 -3.15 16.54
C GLY A 104 -22.64 -2.13 17.23
N ASP A 105 -22.01 -1.27 18.01
CA ASP A 105 -22.64 -0.14 18.67
C ASP A 105 -23.05 0.95 17.65
N PRO A 106 -23.99 1.85 18.01
CA PRO A 106 -24.46 2.91 17.09
C PRO A 106 -23.35 3.77 16.51
N ASN A 107 -22.31 4.06 17.28
CA ASN A 107 -21.17 4.85 16.80
C ASN A 107 -20.40 4.12 15.70
N THR A 108 -20.19 2.80 15.83
CA THR A 108 -19.51 2.00 14.80
C THR A 108 -20.31 1.97 13.51
N LYS A 109 -21.63 1.78 13.59
CA LYS A 109 -22.54 1.84 12.43
C LYS A 109 -22.49 3.21 11.74
N MET A 110 -22.56 4.28 12.53
CA MET A 110 -22.47 5.65 12.00
C MET A 110 -21.12 5.94 11.35
N LEU A 111 -20.01 5.42 11.89
CA LEU A 111 -18.69 5.54 11.29
C LEU A 111 -18.62 4.91 9.90
N VAL A 112 -19.20 3.71 9.72
CA VAL A 112 -19.27 3.03 8.41
C VAL A 112 -20.04 3.87 7.40
N ILE A 113 -21.19 4.43 7.81
CA ILE A 113 -22.01 5.29 6.95
C ILE A 113 -21.29 6.59 6.59
N LEU A 114 -20.70 7.27 7.57
CA LEU A 114 -19.99 8.54 7.34
C LEU A 114 -18.75 8.36 6.44
N TYR A 115 -17.98 7.28 6.63
CA TYR A 115 -16.91 6.95 5.70
C TYR A 115 -17.45 6.63 4.30
N GLY A 116 -18.62 5.98 4.22
CA GLY A 116 -19.29 5.68 2.96
C GLY A 116 -19.55 6.92 2.10
N LEU A 117 -19.83 8.08 2.70
CA LEU A 117 -20.00 9.34 1.97
C LEU A 117 -18.78 9.71 1.11
N CYS A 118 -17.58 9.24 1.46
CA CYS A 118 -16.35 9.52 0.71
C CYS A 118 -16.35 8.94 -0.72
N VAL A 119 -17.26 8.02 -1.06
CA VAL A 119 -17.37 7.50 -2.42
C VAL A 119 -17.78 8.57 -3.43
N PHE A 120 -18.52 9.61 -3.00
CA PHE A 120 -18.98 10.69 -3.89
C PHE A 120 -17.84 11.64 -4.29
N PRO A 121 -17.09 12.27 -3.37
CA PRO A 121 -15.94 13.09 -3.76
C PRO A 121 -14.86 12.26 -4.49
N PHE A 122 -14.70 10.96 -4.18
CA PHE A 122 -13.83 10.09 -4.95
C PHE A 122 -14.32 9.90 -6.39
N ALA A 123 -15.64 9.79 -6.65
CA ALA A 123 -16.17 9.63 -7.99
C ALA A 123 -15.85 10.82 -8.91
N VAL A 124 -15.81 12.04 -8.35
CA VAL A 124 -15.48 13.28 -9.08
C VAL A 124 -13.99 13.67 -8.98
N TYR A 125 -13.17 12.86 -8.32
CA TYR A 125 -11.73 13.08 -8.22
C TYR A 125 -11.06 12.75 -9.55
N LEU A 126 -10.72 13.77 -10.35
CA LEU A 126 -10.26 13.66 -11.73
C LEU A 126 -8.79 13.23 -11.89
N GLU A 127 -8.26 12.36 -11.03
CA GLU A 127 -6.86 11.93 -11.08
C GLU A 127 -6.47 11.35 -12.45
N PHE A 128 -7.35 10.56 -13.06
CA PHE A 128 -7.11 9.92 -14.35
C PHE A 128 -6.89 10.91 -15.50
N VAL A 129 -7.49 12.11 -15.40
CA VAL A 129 -7.33 13.19 -16.40
C VAL A 129 -5.90 13.71 -16.35
N PHE A 130 -5.44 14.08 -15.15
CA PHE A 130 -4.09 14.63 -14.95
C PHE A 130 -3.00 13.59 -15.16
N GLN A 131 -3.26 12.31 -14.83
CA GLN A 131 -2.39 11.19 -15.16
C GLN A 131 -2.28 11.01 -16.69
N GLY A 132 -3.41 10.95 -17.39
CA GLY A 132 -3.43 10.75 -18.84
C GLY A 132 -2.80 11.92 -19.62
N ARG A 133 -2.88 13.15 -19.08
CA ARG A 133 -2.22 14.34 -19.64
C ARG A 133 -0.75 14.48 -19.24
N GLU A 134 -0.22 13.57 -18.40
CA GLU A 134 1.13 13.65 -17.83
C GLU A 134 1.36 14.90 -16.97
N GLU A 135 0.31 15.45 -16.36
CA GLU A 135 0.34 16.65 -15.53
C GLU A 135 0.41 16.30 -14.04
N MET A 136 1.45 15.54 -13.66
CA MET A 136 1.60 14.95 -12.32
C MET A 136 1.71 15.99 -11.20
N GLY A 137 2.13 17.23 -11.49
CA GLY A 137 2.25 18.30 -10.51
C GLY A 137 0.93 18.66 -9.83
N TYR A 138 -0.18 18.72 -10.59
CA TYR A 138 -1.50 18.99 -10.02
C TYR A 138 -2.00 17.83 -9.16
N LEU A 139 -1.74 16.60 -9.59
CA LEU A 139 -2.09 15.43 -8.79
C LEU A 139 -1.29 15.37 -7.48
N SER A 140 0.00 15.72 -7.54
CA SER A 140 0.86 15.83 -6.37
C SER A 140 0.32 16.86 -5.37
N LEU A 141 -0.05 18.03 -5.86
CA LEU A 141 -0.62 19.09 -5.02
C LEU A 141 -1.99 18.71 -4.43
N ALA A 142 -2.86 18.05 -5.22
CA ALA A 142 -4.15 17.56 -4.73
C ALA A 142 -3.98 16.56 -3.59
N ARG A 143 -3.00 15.66 -3.67
CA ARG A 143 -2.68 14.70 -2.58
C ARG A 143 -2.16 15.41 -1.33
N ILE A 144 -1.30 16.41 -1.48
CA ILE A 144 -0.81 17.21 -0.35
C ILE A 144 -1.96 17.99 0.28
N ILE A 145 -2.86 18.58 -0.50
CA ILE A 145 -4.08 19.25 -0.01
C ILE A 145 -4.93 18.26 0.77
N GLN A 146 -5.18 17.05 0.23
CA GLN A 146 -5.99 16.03 0.87
C GLN A 146 -5.42 15.62 2.23
N TYR A 147 -4.19 15.12 2.27
CA TYR A 147 -3.61 14.61 3.51
C TYR A 147 -3.23 15.73 4.49
N GLY A 148 -2.78 16.88 3.97
CA GLY A 148 -2.48 18.05 4.80
C GLY A 148 -3.72 18.61 5.48
N SER A 149 -4.81 18.84 4.73
CA SER A 149 -6.07 19.31 5.31
C SER A 149 -6.69 18.29 6.27
N TYR A 150 -6.52 16.99 6.00
CA TYR A 150 -6.95 15.93 6.91
C TYR A 150 -6.23 16.01 8.26
N VAL A 151 -4.90 16.10 8.26
CA VAL A 151 -4.09 16.23 9.49
C VAL A 151 -4.48 17.49 10.26
N ILE A 152 -4.61 18.63 9.57
CA ILE A 152 -5.03 19.90 10.18
C ILE A 152 -6.41 19.78 10.80
N ALA A 153 -7.39 19.22 10.07
CA ALA A 153 -8.74 19.04 10.58
C ALA A 153 -8.79 18.10 11.80
N LEU A 154 -8.00 17.02 11.79
CA LEU A 154 -7.88 16.15 12.95
C LEU A 154 -7.33 16.90 14.16
N TYR A 155 -6.26 17.65 14.00
CA TYR A 155 -5.65 18.41 15.09
C TYR A 155 -6.61 19.46 15.68
N LEU A 156 -7.42 20.11 14.84
CA LEU A 156 -8.38 21.13 15.28
C LEU A 156 -9.63 20.51 15.94
N PHE A 157 -10.15 19.42 15.43
CA PHE A 157 -11.46 18.91 15.79
C PHE A 157 -11.46 17.62 16.63
N LEU A 158 -10.40 16.80 16.58
CA LEU A 158 -10.28 15.58 17.36
C LEU A 158 -9.42 15.82 18.59
N ARG A 159 -10.02 16.28 19.70
CA ARG A 159 -9.30 16.60 20.93
C ARG A 159 -9.55 15.59 22.07
N ASP A 160 -10.59 14.80 21.96
CA ASP A 160 -11.00 13.82 22.98
C ASP A 160 -11.68 12.61 22.33
N PRO A 161 -11.75 11.45 23.03
CA PRO A 161 -12.32 10.22 22.51
C PRO A 161 -13.82 10.30 22.15
N SER A 162 -14.58 11.21 22.78
CA SER A 162 -16.03 11.34 22.51
C SER A 162 -16.32 11.83 21.10
N ARG A 163 -15.32 12.44 20.46
CA ARG A 163 -15.46 13.07 19.14
C ARG A 163 -15.11 12.14 17.97
N VAL A 164 -15.17 10.82 18.17
CA VAL A 164 -14.78 9.82 17.17
C VAL A 164 -15.45 10.02 15.79
N LEU A 165 -16.70 10.48 15.74
CA LEU A 165 -17.43 10.74 14.50
C LEU A 165 -16.88 11.90 13.66
N ARG A 166 -16.02 12.75 14.25
CA ARG A 166 -15.35 13.83 13.50
C ARG A 166 -14.24 13.33 12.57
N VAL A 167 -13.72 12.13 12.82
CA VAL A 167 -12.65 11.55 12.01
C VAL A 167 -13.09 11.31 10.56
N PRO A 168 -14.20 10.59 10.27
CA PRO A 168 -14.68 10.43 8.90
C PRO A 168 -15.15 11.75 8.27
N LEU A 169 -15.69 12.70 9.05
CA LEU A 169 -16.06 14.01 8.53
C LEU A 169 -14.84 14.82 8.07
N ALA A 170 -13.76 14.81 8.86
CA ALA A 170 -12.49 15.43 8.47
C ALA A 170 -11.90 14.77 7.21
N PHE A 171 -12.00 13.44 7.11
CA PHE A 171 -11.55 12.67 5.94
C PHE A 171 -12.39 13.02 4.70
N PHE A 172 -13.72 13.07 4.83
CA PHE A 172 -14.64 13.50 3.78
C PHE A 172 -14.33 14.91 3.29
N ALA A 173 -14.21 15.87 4.21
CA ALA A 173 -13.88 17.26 3.87
C ALA A 173 -12.54 17.37 3.12
N SER A 174 -11.54 16.61 3.52
CA SER A 174 -10.24 16.59 2.85
C SER A 174 -10.33 16.07 1.40
N TYR A 175 -11.14 15.03 1.17
CA TYR A 175 -11.41 14.53 -0.17
C TYR A 175 -12.17 15.53 -1.04
N VAL A 176 -13.16 16.23 -0.45
CA VAL A 176 -13.91 17.30 -1.13
C VAL A 176 -12.97 18.43 -1.56
N LEU A 177 -12.07 18.88 -0.67
CA LEU A 177 -11.10 19.92 -0.98
C LEU A 177 -10.16 19.51 -2.12
N ALA A 178 -9.64 18.29 -2.09
CA ALA A 178 -8.76 17.79 -3.14
C ALA A 178 -9.50 17.61 -4.48
N ALA A 179 -10.73 17.10 -4.46
CA ALA A 179 -11.56 16.98 -5.65
C ALA A 179 -11.94 18.36 -6.23
N ALA A 180 -12.33 19.29 -5.37
CA ALA A 180 -12.63 20.67 -5.76
C ALA A 180 -11.42 21.38 -6.40
N PHE A 181 -10.22 21.15 -5.85
CA PHE A 181 -8.99 21.67 -6.46
C PHE A 181 -8.79 21.14 -7.88
N LEU A 182 -8.86 19.82 -8.11
CA LEU A 182 -8.70 19.25 -9.46
C LEU A 182 -9.79 19.69 -10.42
N LEU A 183 -11.05 19.76 -9.95
CA LEU A 183 -12.18 20.28 -10.73
C LEU A 183 -11.98 21.75 -11.09
N SER A 184 -11.54 22.60 -10.16
CA SER A 184 -11.28 24.01 -10.43
C SER A 184 -10.20 24.20 -11.50
N VAL A 185 -9.09 23.46 -11.42
CA VAL A 185 -8.06 23.48 -12.47
C VAL A 185 -8.62 23.02 -13.82
N PHE A 186 -9.48 21.99 -13.83
CA PHE A 186 -10.09 21.47 -15.04
C PHE A 186 -11.00 22.51 -15.70
N PHE A 187 -11.87 23.20 -14.93
CA PHE A 187 -12.80 24.21 -15.45
C PHE A 187 -12.10 25.53 -15.85
N VAL A 188 -11.12 26.01 -15.08
CA VAL A 188 -10.33 27.22 -15.41
C VAL A 188 -9.62 27.06 -16.75
N ARG A 189 -9.30 25.85 -17.16
CA ARG A 189 -8.72 25.57 -18.48
C ARG A 189 -9.74 25.51 -19.62
N GLY A 190 -10.97 25.86 -19.36
CA GLY A 190 -12.07 25.90 -20.35
C GLY A 190 -12.64 24.51 -20.70
N PHE A 191 -12.31 23.47 -19.95
CA PHE A 191 -12.89 22.14 -20.17
C PHE A 191 -14.28 22.03 -19.54
N THR A 192 -15.18 21.29 -20.20
CA THR A 192 -16.53 21.00 -19.70
C THR A 192 -16.63 19.58 -19.21
N LEU A 193 -17.45 19.35 -18.19
CA LEU A 193 -17.70 18.02 -17.61
C LEU A 193 -19.16 17.63 -17.89
N PRO A 194 -19.47 17.03 -19.04
CA PRO A 194 -20.83 16.63 -19.39
C PRO A 194 -21.25 15.42 -18.55
N ILE A 195 -22.09 15.62 -17.54
CA ILE A 195 -22.64 14.54 -16.71
C ILE A 195 -23.87 13.96 -17.41
N ARG A 196 -23.90 12.63 -17.57
CA ARG A 196 -24.98 11.87 -18.21
C ARG A 196 -25.38 10.71 -17.32
N LEU A 197 -26.65 10.61 -16.94
CA LEU A 197 -27.12 9.50 -16.11
C LEU A 197 -27.28 8.19 -16.89
N ILE A 198 -27.52 8.28 -18.18
CA ILE A 198 -27.69 7.11 -19.08
C ILE A 198 -26.87 7.36 -20.35
N ASN A 199 -25.97 6.41 -20.65
CA ASN A 199 -25.19 6.41 -21.89
C ASN A 199 -24.90 4.96 -22.32
N PRO A 200 -25.20 4.55 -23.56
CA PRO A 200 -24.92 3.22 -24.08
C PRO A 200 -23.44 2.80 -23.96
N ILE A 201 -22.52 3.77 -23.90
CA ILE A 201 -21.08 3.53 -23.76
C ILE A 201 -20.72 2.91 -22.39
N PHE A 202 -21.56 3.05 -21.34
CA PHE A 202 -21.27 2.55 -20.00
C PHE A 202 -21.07 1.04 -19.95
N GLY A 203 -21.90 0.29 -20.68
CA GLY A 203 -21.73 -1.17 -20.79
C GLY A 203 -20.41 -1.56 -21.43
N LYS A 204 -19.97 -0.82 -22.47
CA LYS A 204 -18.68 -1.05 -23.13
C LYS A 204 -17.50 -0.70 -22.19
N LEU A 205 -17.60 0.42 -21.47
CA LEU A 205 -16.59 0.82 -20.49
C LEU A 205 -16.44 -0.21 -19.37
N LEU A 206 -17.55 -0.66 -18.78
CA LEU A 206 -17.53 -1.70 -17.74
C LEU A 206 -16.95 -3.01 -18.26
N LYS A 207 -17.37 -3.48 -19.44
CA LYS A 207 -16.86 -4.71 -20.04
C LYS A 207 -15.33 -4.66 -20.25
N THR A 208 -14.78 -3.49 -20.56
CA THR A 208 -13.33 -3.29 -20.74
C THR A 208 -12.61 -3.10 -19.40
N ALA A 209 -13.24 -2.44 -18.43
CA ALA A 209 -12.63 -2.09 -17.15
C ALA A 209 -12.62 -3.27 -16.16
N ILE A 210 -13.68 -4.07 -16.10
CA ILE A 210 -13.81 -5.19 -15.16
C ILE A 210 -12.61 -6.16 -15.18
N PRO A 211 -12.10 -6.64 -16.31
CA PRO A 211 -10.95 -7.53 -16.31
C PRO A 211 -9.70 -6.92 -15.67
N VAL A 212 -9.47 -5.62 -15.89
CA VAL A 212 -8.36 -4.86 -15.29
C VAL A 212 -8.60 -4.67 -13.79
N GLY A 213 -9.84 -4.34 -13.41
CA GLY A 213 -10.26 -4.18 -12.02
C GLY A 213 -10.15 -5.47 -11.22
N MET A 214 -10.51 -6.61 -11.80
CA MET A 214 -10.43 -7.91 -11.14
C MET A 214 -9.01 -8.28 -10.70
N ALA A 215 -7.98 -7.97 -11.51
CA ALA A 215 -6.60 -8.18 -11.11
C ALA A 215 -6.23 -7.36 -9.86
N THR A 216 -6.67 -6.10 -9.81
CA THR A 216 -6.48 -5.22 -8.64
C THR A 216 -7.27 -5.72 -7.42
N LEU A 217 -8.49 -6.22 -7.63
CA LEU A 217 -9.34 -6.79 -6.58
C LEU A 217 -8.64 -7.98 -5.90
N PHE A 218 -8.16 -8.96 -6.66
CA PHE A 218 -7.46 -10.12 -6.11
C PHE A 218 -6.27 -9.75 -5.24
N TYR A 219 -5.52 -8.72 -5.64
CA TYR A 219 -4.38 -8.23 -4.86
C TYR A 219 -4.82 -7.48 -3.59
N GLN A 220 -5.86 -6.64 -3.68
CA GLN A 220 -6.23 -5.72 -2.60
C GLN A 220 -7.21 -6.31 -1.57
N ILE A 221 -8.00 -7.32 -1.93
CA ILE A 221 -8.99 -7.91 -1.02
C ILE A 221 -8.34 -8.43 0.27
N PRO A 222 -7.29 -9.27 0.25
CA PRO A 222 -6.70 -9.77 1.48
C PRO A 222 -6.16 -8.67 2.40
N LEU A 223 -5.63 -7.59 1.83
CA LEU A 223 -5.00 -6.50 2.58
C LEU A 223 -5.99 -5.70 3.45
N ASN A 224 -7.26 -5.67 3.09
CA ASN A 224 -8.29 -4.91 3.81
C ASN A 224 -9.26 -5.82 4.59
N LEU A 225 -9.14 -7.15 4.47
CA LEU A 225 -10.09 -8.09 5.05
C LEU A 225 -9.96 -8.24 6.57
N ALA A 226 -8.74 -8.24 7.07
CA ALA A 226 -8.47 -8.53 8.48
C ALA A 226 -9.22 -7.60 9.46
N PRO A 227 -9.27 -6.27 9.29
CA PRO A 227 -10.08 -5.41 10.17
C PRO A 227 -11.57 -5.75 10.16
N ILE A 228 -12.13 -6.21 9.02
CA ILE A 228 -13.53 -6.58 8.91
C ILE A 228 -13.81 -7.88 9.66
N VAL A 229 -13.02 -8.92 9.40
CA VAL A 229 -13.15 -10.21 10.09
C VAL A 229 -13.02 -10.03 11.61
N LEU A 230 -11.98 -9.33 12.04
CA LEU A 230 -11.77 -9.06 13.46
C LEU A 230 -12.88 -8.21 14.07
N GLY A 231 -13.44 -7.26 13.32
CA GLY A 231 -14.51 -6.37 13.81
C GLY A 231 -15.88 -7.07 13.90
N ILE A 232 -16.13 -8.10 13.07
CA ILE A 232 -17.36 -8.91 13.13
C ILE A 232 -17.30 -9.90 14.31
N PHE A 233 -16.16 -10.56 14.52
CA PHE A 233 -16.05 -11.69 15.45
C PHE A 233 -15.41 -11.33 16.79
N HIS A 234 -14.78 -10.17 16.91
CA HIS A 234 -14.03 -9.78 18.10
C HIS A 234 -14.27 -8.33 18.53
N SER A 235 -13.60 -7.91 19.62
CA SER A 235 -13.74 -6.57 20.17
C SER A 235 -13.05 -5.49 19.29
N PRO A 236 -13.55 -4.26 19.29
CA PRO A 236 -12.90 -3.14 18.60
C PRO A 236 -11.43 -2.94 19.00
N ALA A 237 -11.07 -3.20 20.28
CA ALA A 237 -9.70 -3.09 20.75
C ALA A 237 -8.75 -4.06 20.02
N LEU A 238 -9.20 -5.28 19.69
CA LEU A 238 -8.41 -6.23 18.90
C LEU A 238 -8.19 -5.74 17.45
N VAL A 239 -9.22 -5.15 16.84
CA VAL A 239 -9.08 -4.50 15.52
C VAL A 239 -8.05 -3.37 15.59
N GLY A 240 -8.09 -2.55 16.65
CA GLY A 240 -7.14 -1.46 16.86
C GLY A 240 -5.71 -1.94 17.02
N ASN A 241 -5.49 -2.99 17.80
CA ASN A 241 -4.17 -3.58 17.99
C ASN A 241 -3.61 -4.18 16.68
N PHE A 242 -4.44 -4.91 15.91
CA PHE A 242 -4.04 -5.40 14.59
C PHE A 242 -3.69 -4.24 13.66
N SER A 243 -4.56 -3.24 13.59
CA SER A 243 -4.39 -2.09 12.69
C SER A 243 -3.15 -1.26 13.05
N ALA A 244 -2.80 -1.15 14.33
CA ALA A 244 -1.60 -0.45 14.78
C ALA A 244 -0.32 -1.11 14.23
N GLY A 245 -0.17 -2.43 14.38
CA GLY A 245 0.94 -3.17 13.79
C GLY A 245 0.94 -3.10 12.26
N TYR A 246 -0.23 -3.29 11.63
CA TYR A 246 -0.36 -3.29 10.18
C TYR A 246 -0.05 -1.93 9.53
N LYS A 247 -0.41 -0.81 10.15
CA LYS A 247 -0.10 0.52 9.62
C LYS A 247 1.39 0.84 9.59
N ILE A 248 2.17 0.32 10.55
CA ILE A 248 3.63 0.41 10.50
C ILE A 248 4.16 -0.34 9.27
N ILE A 249 3.65 -1.52 8.99
CA ILE A 249 4.07 -2.32 7.84
C ILE A 249 3.71 -1.65 6.51
N ILE A 250 2.49 -1.11 6.37
CA ILE A 250 2.11 -0.34 5.17
C ILE A 250 3.08 0.82 4.92
N PHE A 251 3.50 1.50 5.99
CA PHE A 251 4.49 2.57 5.87
C PHE A 251 5.85 2.05 5.40
N LEU A 252 6.32 0.92 5.94
CA LEU A 252 7.59 0.30 5.51
C LEU A 252 7.54 -0.23 4.07
N LEU A 253 6.38 -0.67 3.58
CA LEU A 253 6.20 -1.17 2.20
C LEU A 253 6.36 -0.09 1.11
N ILE A 254 6.55 1.19 1.48
CA ILE A 254 7.00 2.23 0.54
C ILE A 254 8.31 1.82 -0.15
N ILE A 255 9.19 1.12 0.56
CA ILE A 255 10.45 0.59 0.05
C ILE A 255 10.22 -0.32 -1.16
N GLU A 256 9.21 -1.18 -1.10
CA GLU A 256 8.84 -2.09 -2.20
C GLU A 256 8.53 -1.34 -3.50
N ARG A 257 7.81 -0.21 -3.42
CA ARG A 257 7.46 0.60 -4.60
C ARG A 257 8.69 1.16 -5.31
N VAL A 258 9.70 1.58 -4.55
CA VAL A 258 10.95 2.08 -5.13
C VAL A 258 11.64 0.97 -5.94
N PHE A 259 11.71 -0.23 -5.38
CA PHE A 259 12.26 -1.40 -6.08
C PHE A 259 11.46 -1.75 -7.32
N TYR A 260 10.13 -1.75 -7.26
CA TYR A 260 9.27 -2.01 -8.40
C TYR A 260 9.52 -1.06 -9.57
N TYR A 261 9.58 0.25 -9.31
CA TYR A 261 9.78 1.26 -10.36
C TYR A 261 11.13 1.17 -11.04
N LEU A 262 12.17 0.69 -10.34
CA LEU A 262 13.49 0.49 -10.90
C LEU A 262 13.62 -0.87 -11.61
N PHE A 263 13.10 -1.92 -10.99
CA PHE A 263 13.26 -3.31 -11.42
C PHE A 263 12.56 -3.60 -12.76
N LEU A 264 11.28 -3.25 -12.86
CA LEU A 264 10.45 -3.65 -14.00
C LEU A 264 10.98 -3.14 -15.35
N PRO A 265 11.36 -1.85 -15.52
CA PRO A 265 11.90 -1.35 -16.79
C PRO A 265 13.25 -1.98 -17.15
N ILE A 266 14.12 -2.21 -16.17
CA ILE A 266 15.45 -2.80 -16.41
C ILE A 266 15.31 -4.23 -16.91
N VAL A 267 14.51 -5.05 -16.22
CA VAL A 267 14.34 -6.47 -16.59
C VAL A 267 13.62 -6.60 -17.94
N SER A 268 12.58 -5.78 -18.19
CA SER A 268 11.86 -5.80 -19.47
C SER A 268 12.75 -5.43 -20.64
N ARG A 269 13.68 -4.47 -20.48
CA ARG A 269 14.66 -4.13 -21.51
C ARG A 269 15.66 -5.27 -21.70
N GLN A 270 16.25 -5.78 -20.63
CA GLN A 270 17.24 -6.85 -20.69
C GLN A 270 16.66 -8.14 -21.28
N HIS A 271 15.39 -8.45 -21.03
CA HIS A 271 14.74 -9.62 -21.62
C HIS A 271 14.83 -9.63 -23.16
N LYS A 272 14.76 -8.45 -23.79
CA LYS A 272 14.80 -8.29 -25.25
C LYS A 272 16.23 -8.11 -25.79
N GLU A 273 17.08 -7.38 -25.08
CA GLU A 273 18.37 -6.91 -25.60
C GLU A 273 19.56 -7.74 -25.08
N THR A 274 19.51 -8.17 -23.82
CA THR A 274 20.66 -8.82 -23.14
C THR A 274 20.19 -9.88 -22.13
N PRO A 275 19.50 -10.95 -22.57
CA PRO A 275 18.91 -11.94 -21.66
C PRO A 275 19.94 -12.67 -20.79
N GLU A 276 21.20 -12.73 -21.20
CA GLU A 276 22.31 -13.30 -20.42
C GLU A 276 22.60 -12.51 -19.13
N ARG A 277 22.21 -11.25 -19.02
CA ARG A 277 22.36 -10.42 -17.81
C ARG A 277 21.25 -10.61 -16.78
N LEU A 278 20.14 -11.22 -17.14
CA LEU A 278 19.00 -11.42 -16.26
C LEU A 278 19.36 -12.10 -14.93
N PRO A 279 20.14 -13.22 -14.89
CA PRO A 279 20.50 -13.85 -13.63
C PRO A 279 21.22 -12.92 -12.66
N HIS A 280 22.14 -12.10 -13.18
CA HIS A 280 22.89 -11.13 -12.39
C HIS A 280 21.96 -10.02 -11.86
N THR A 281 21.07 -9.51 -12.69
CA THR A 281 20.11 -8.45 -12.31
C THR A 281 19.15 -8.95 -11.23
N PHE A 282 18.60 -10.15 -11.36
CA PHE A 282 17.74 -10.74 -10.32
C PHE A 282 18.51 -10.92 -9.00
N ALA A 283 19.71 -11.48 -9.05
CA ALA A 283 20.55 -11.67 -7.86
C ALA A 283 20.88 -10.33 -7.18
N PHE A 284 21.16 -9.31 -7.98
CA PHE A 284 21.46 -7.96 -7.51
C PHE A 284 20.26 -7.33 -6.77
N PHE A 285 19.05 -7.32 -7.38
CA PHE A 285 17.86 -6.78 -6.74
C PHE A 285 17.48 -7.53 -5.47
N LEU A 286 17.58 -8.87 -5.47
CA LEU A 286 17.33 -9.66 -4.26
C LEU A 286 18.32 -9.35 -3.15
N ARG A 287 19.62 -9.18 -3.48
CA ARG A 287 20.62 -8.78 -2.50
C ARG A 287 20.30 -7.40 -1.91
N ALA A 288 19.93 -6.43 -2.76
CA ALA A 288 19.55 -5.09 -2.31
C ALA A 288 18.31 -5.12 -1.39
N ILE A 289 17.31 -5.92 -1.73
CA ILE A 289 16.12 -6.12 -0.89
C ILE A 289 16.50 -6.76 0.46
N PHE A 290 17.23 -7.86 0.46
CA PHE A 290 17.62 -8.52 1.70
C PHE A 290 18.48 -7.63 2.60
N SER A 291 19.42 -6.87 2.02
CA SER A 291 20.28 -5.97 2.79
C SER A 291 19.51 -4.84 3.49
N LEU A 292 18.30 -4.52 3.04
CA LEU A 292 17.47 -3.50 3.64
C LEU A 292 16.37 -4.11 4.51
N THR A 293 15.67 -5.15 4.03
CA THR A 293 14.49 -5.67 4.73
C THR A 293 14.82 -6.57 5.92
N LEU A 294 15.88 -7.37 5.85
CA LEU A 294 16.28 -8.27 6.94
C LEU A 294 16.66 -7.52 8.23
N PRO A 295 17.54 -6.50 8.21
CA PRO A 295 17.85 -5.76 9.43
C PRO A 295 16.63 -5.01 10.00
N ILE A 296 15.78 -4.43 9.14
CA ILE A 296 14.54 -3.78 9.57
C ILE A 296 13.59 -4.78 10.21
N ALA A 297 13.42 -5.97 9.61
CA ALA A 297 12.54 -6.99 10.14
C ALA A 297 13.06 -7.57 11.46
N LEU A 298 14.30 -8.05 11.51
CA LEU A 298 14.86 -8.68 12.71
C LEU A 298 15.08 -7.66 13.82
N GLY A 299 15.64 -6.49 13.53
CA GLY A 299 15.77 -5.40 14.49
C GLY A 299 14.40 -4.91 14.98
N GLY A 300 13.45 -4.77 14.06
CA GLY A 300 12.07 -4.40 14.38
C GLY A 300 11.36 -5.42 15.27
N ILE A 301 11.59 -6.73 15.09
CA ILE A 301 11.05 -7.79 15.96
C ILE A 301 11.54 -7.61 17.41
N VAL A 302 12.83 -7.33 17.60
CA VAL A 302 13.40 -7.09 18.92
C VAL A 302 12.91 -5.78 19.53
N LEU A 303 12.79 -4.74 18.70
CA LEU A 303 12.35 -3.42 19.12
C LEU A 303 10.83 -3.25 19.15
N ALA A 304 10.03 -4.24 18.71
CA ALA A 304 8.58 -4.13 18.59
C ALA A 304 7.88 -3.60 19.85
N PRO A 305 8.19 -4.07 21.08
CA PRO A 305 7.58 -3.52 22.29
C PRO A 305 7.85 -2.01 22.47
N ALA A 306 9.09 -1.60 22.23
CA ALA A 306 9.49 -0.20 22.35
C ALA A 306 8.88 0.66 21.23
N ILE A 307 8.83 0.16 20.00
CA ILE A 307 8.22 0.82 18.84
C ILE A 307 6.73 1.07 19.08
N ILE A 308 5.97 0.04 19.46
CA ILE A 308 4.53 0.15 19.73
C ILE A 308 4.27 1.15 20.86
N ARG A 309 4.99 1.03 21.96
CA ARG A 309 4.84 1.95 23.10
C ARG A 309 5.18 3.39 22.74
N GLN A 310 6.25 3.60 21.97
CA GLN A 310 6.68 4.94 21.54
C GLN A 310 5.72 5.59 20.55
N ILE A 311 5.18 4.81 19.59
CA ILE A 311 4.31 5.34 18.54
C ILE A 311 2.88 5.52 19.05
N TYR A 312 2.29 4.51 19.68
CA TYR A 312 0.87 4.49 20.03
C TYR A 312 0.58 4.75 21.51
N GLY A 313 1.55 4.54 22.40
CA GLY A 313 1.37 4.65 23.84
C GLY A 313 0.84 3.37 24.49
N PRO A 314 0.33 3.47 25.76
CA PRO A 314 -0.23 2.34 26.49
C PRO A 314 -1.55 1.84 25.85
N GLY A 315 -1.91 0.58 26.13
CA GLY A 315 -3.15 -0.05 25.64
C GLY A 315 -3.03 -0.72 24.27
N TYR A 316 -1.81 -0.76 23.70
CA TYR A 316 -1.52 -1.43 22.41
C TYR A 316 -0.58 -2.63 22.56
N GLU A 317 -0.48 -3.22 23.76
CA GLU A 317 0.46 -4.32 24.04
C GLU A 317 0.24 -5.53 23.12
N ASN A 318 -1.00 -5.84 22.78
CA ASN A 318 -1.34 -6.93 21.85
C ASN A 318 -0.91 -6.64 20.40
N ALA A 319 -0.61 -5.40 20.05
CA ALA A 319 -0.07 -5.06 18.73
C ALA A 319 1.40 -5.50 18.55
N VAL A 320 2.10 -5.78 19.63
CA VAL A 320 3.52 -6.20 19.58
C VAL A 320 3.67 -7.50 18.77
N PHE A 321 2.94 -8.56 19.14
CA PHE A 321 3.00 -9.83 18.41
C PHE A 321 2.48 -9.71 16.97
N VAL A 322 1.44 -8.90 16.75
CA VAL A 322 0.95 -8.59 15.41
C VAL A 322 2.07 -7.96 14.57
N LEU A 323 2.76 -6.96 15.12
CA LEU A 323 3.88 -6.30 14.43
C LEU A 323 5.02 -7.28 14.14
N GLN A 324 5.38 -8.15 15.10
CA GLN A 324 6.44 -9.13 14.91
C GLN A 324 6.16 -10.10 13.77
N ILE A 325 4.95 -10.64 13.67
CA ILE A 325 4.53 -11.51 12.55
C ILE A 325 4.54 -10.73 11.24
N LEU A 326 4.00 -9.51 11.24
CA LEU A 326 3.93 -8.69 10.05
C LEU A 326 5.28 -8.12 9.59
N LEU A 327 6.31 -8.07 10.46
CA LEU A 327 7.68 -7.76 10.05
C LEU A 327 8.30 -8.90 9.23
N ILE A 328 7.92 -10.16 9.53
CA ILE A 328 8.29 -11.30 8.67
C ILE A 328 7.59 -11.17 7.31
N TYR A 329 6.30 -10.84 7.31
CA TYR A 329 5.55 -10.54 6.08
C TYR A 329 6.24 -9.42 5.27
N PHE A 330 6.63 -8.31 5.91
CA PHE A 330 7.36 -7.21 5.27
C PHE A 330 8.69 -7.67 4.63
N CYS A 331 9.41 -8.60 5.26
CA CYS A 331 10.66 -9.13 4.69
C CYS A 331 10.44 -9.95 3.41
N ILE A 332 9.29 -10.63 3.32
CA ILE A 332 8.96 -11.54 2.22
C ILE A 332 8.33 -10.81 1.04
N THR A 333 7.48 -9.81 1.29
CA THR A 333 6.70 -9.11 0.25
C THR A 333 7.55 -8.49 -0.86
N PRO A 334 8.66 -7.76 -0.61
CA PRO A 334 9.49 -7.24 -1.69
C PRO A 334 10.21 -8.32 -2.51
N VAL A 335 10.47 -9.49 -1.92
CA VAL A 335 11.00 -10.66 -2.65
C VAL A 335 9.95 -11.19 -3.62
N ASN A 336 8.70 -11.31 -3.16
CA ASN A 336 7.57 -11.69 -4.00
C ASN A 336 7.37 -10.72 -5.16
N THR A 337 7.53 -9.42 -4.91
CA THR A 337 7.47 -8.37 -5.94
C THR A 337 8.50 -8.59 -7.04
N VAL A 338 9.75 -8.93 -6.69
CA VAL A 338 10.80 -9.23 -7.69
C VAL A 338 10.43 -10.47 -8.52
N PHE A 339 9.94 -11.54 -7.89
CA PHE A 339 9.58 -12.75 -8.63
C PHE A 339 8.32 -12.56 -9.47
N GLY A 340 7.29 -11.92 -8.91
CA GLY A 340 6.03 -11.68 -9.60
C GLY A 340 6.17 -10.74 -10.80
N TYR A 341 6.75 -9.57 -10.58
CA TYR A 341 6.99 -8.63 -11.69
C TYR A 341 8.12 -9.09 -12.62
N GLY A 342 9.01 -9.96 -12.15
CA GLY A 342 9.93 -10.68 -13.02
C GLY A 342 9.20 -11.54 -14.04
N LEU A 343 8.16 -12.28 -13.64
CA LEU A 343 7.32 -13.03 -14.59
C LEU A 343 6.59 -12.11 -15.58
N VAL A 344 6.09 -10.96 -15.11
CA VAL A 344 5.46 -9.95 -15.99
C VAL A 344 6.47 -9.40 -16.99
N ALA A 345 7.68 -9.06 -16.55
CA ALA A 345 8.75 -8.53 -17.42
C ALA A 345 9.24 -9.55 -18.46
N LEU A 346 9.03 -10.86 -18.22
CA LEU A 346 9.37 -11.98 -19.10
C LEU A 346 8.17 -12.50 -19.91
N ASP A 347 7.13 -11.69 -20.12
CA ASP A 347 5.92 -12.01 -20.90
C ASP A 347 5.15 -13.24 -20.36
N ARG A 348 5.13 -13.42 -19.02
CA ARG A 348 4.44 -14.53 -18.33
C ARG A 348 3.29 -14.06 -17.43
N GLU A 349 2.56 -13.02 -17.83
CA GLU A 349 1.48 -12.40 -17.04
C GLU A 349 0.38 -13.40 -16.68
N ARG A 350 0.06 -14.36 -17.56
CA ARG A 350 -0.95 -15.39 -17.28
C ARG A 350 -0.55 -16.29 -16.11
N LYS A 351 0.77 -16.57 -15.95
CA LYS A 351 1.29 -17.34 -14.81
C LYS A 351 1.24 -16.52 -13.55
N PHE A 352 1.69 -15.26 -13.61
CA PHE A 352 1.57 -14.30 -12.52
C PHE A 352 0.13 -14.22 -12.01
N LEU A 353 -0.85 -13.99 -12.89
CA LEU A 353 -2.27 -13.87 -12.52
C LEU A 353 -2.82 -15.14 -11.85
N LYS A 354 -2.45 -16.34 -12.36
CA LYS A 354 -2.88 -17.61 -11.77
C LYS A 354 -2.33 -17.76 -10.34
N VAL A 355 -1.07 -17.46 -10.12
CA VAL A 355 -0.45 -17.55 -8.80
C VAL A 355 -1.08 -16.53 -7.85
N ILE A 356 -1.24 -15.27 -8.27
CA ILE A 356 -1.88 -14.22 -7.45
C ILE A 356 -3.32 -14.62 -7.08
N ALA A 357 -4.12 -15.11 -8.02
CA ALA A 357 -5.49 -15.53 -7.73
C ALA A 357 -5.53 -16.66 -6.69
N LEU A 358 -4.68 -17.68 -6.85
CA LEU A 358 -4.59 -18.79 -5.91
C LEU A 358 -4.15 -18.32 -4.51
N THR A 359 -3.08 -17.55 -4.44
CA THR A 359 -2.49 -17.13 -3.16
C THR A 359 -3.32 -16.07 -2.45
N SER A 360 -3.99 -15.18 -3.19
CA SER A 360 -4.98 -14.25 -2.62
C SER A 360 -6.18 -14.99 -2.04
N THR A 361 -6.67 -16.03 -2.72
CA THR A 361 -7.75 -16.88 -2.18
C THR A 361 -7.28 -17.62 -0.92
N LEU A 362 -6.06 -18.15 -0.91
CA LEU A 362 -5.47 -18.78 0.27
C LEU A 362 -5.34 -17.78 1.43
N SER A 363 -4.81 -16.58 1.18
CA SER A 363 -4.73 -15.51 2.18
C SER A 363 -6.11 -15.18 2.75
N LEU A 364 -7.12 -15.06 1.87
CA LEU A 364 -8.49 -14.74 2.24
C LEU A 364 -9.07 -15.79 3.19
N VAL A 365 -8.98 -17.07 2.82
CA VAL A 365 -9.45 -18.20 3.65
C VAL A 365 -8.65 -18.25 4.96
N SER A 366 -7.32 -18.11 4.91
CA SER A 366 -6.48 -18.14 6.09
C SER A 366 -6.76 -16.98 7.05
N ILE A 367 -6.97 -15.76 6.55
CA ILE A 367 -7.34 -14.59 7.36
C ILE A 367 -8.67 -14.84 8.07
N ILE A 368 -9.67 -15.38 7.37
CA ILE A 368 -10.98 -15.67 7.97
C ILE A 368 -10.81 -16.75 9.06
N VAL A 369 -10.29 -17.92 8.69
CA VAL A 369 -10.20 -19.06 9.61
C VAL A 369 -9.30 -18.73 10.80
N LEU A 370 -8.05 -18.34 10.54
CA LEU A 370 -7.10 -18.05 11.63
C LEU A 370 -7.48 -16.79 12.39
N GLY A 371 -8.08 -15.80 11.75
CA GLY A 371 -8.55 -14.56 12.39
C GLY A 371 -9.69 -14.83 13.39
N ILE A 372 -10.60 -15.74 13.08
CA ILE A 372 -11.68 -16.16 14.01
C ILE A 372 -11.08 -16.87 15.23
N PHE A 373 -10.19 -17.85 15.05
CA PHE A 373 -9.68 -18.68 16.16
C PHE A 373 -8.50 -18.02 16.90
N LEU A 374 -7.54 -17.40 16.20
CA LEU A 374 -6.32 -16.86 16.77
C LEU A 374 -6.31 -15.33 16.85
N LYS A 375 -7.46 -14.68 16.58
CA LYS A 375 -7.64 -13.23 16.69
C LYS A 375 -6.65 -12.45 15.79
N GLY A 376 -6.09 -11.33 16.28
CA GLY A 376 -5.17 -10.49 15.51
C GLY A 376 -3.91 -11.22 15.02
N TRP A 377 -3.40 -12.17 15.79
CA TRP A 377 -2.25 -12.99 15.38
C TRP A 377 -2.60 -13.90 14.19
N GLY A 378 -3.80 -14.52 14.27
CA GLY A 378 -4.29 -15.36 13.19
C GLY A 378 -4.48 -14.60 11.89
N ALA A 379 -5.03 -13.39 11.94
CA ALA A 379 -5.15 -12.54 10.77
C ALA A 379 -3.78 -12.19 10.16
N SER A 380 -2.77 -11.91 11.01
CA SER A 380 -1.38 -11.66 10.57
C SER A 380 -0.74 -12.89 9.94
N LEU A 381 -0.93 -14.06 10.56
CA LEU A 381 -0.47 -15.35 10.00
C LEU A 381 -1.17 -15.67 8.68
N GLY A 382 -2.46 -15.34 8.53
CA GLY A 382 -3.19 -15.52 7.29
C GLY A 382 -2.61 -14.74 6.11
N LEU A 383 -2.20 -13.47 6.34
CA LEU A 383 -1.46 -12.67 5.37
C LEU A 383 -0.11 -13.31 5.04
N LEU A 384 0.64 -13.72 6.06
CA LEU A 384 1.96 -14.30 5.93
C LEU A 384 1.94 -15.63 5.16
N CYS A 385 0.98 -16.51 5.44
CA CYS A 385 0.82 -17.80 4.75
C CYS A 385 0.65 -17.62 3.24
N GLY A 386 -0.26 -16.72 2.82
CA GLY A 386 -0.45 -16.46 1.40
C GLY A 386 0.79 -15.90 0.72
N GLU A 387 1.54 -15.03 1.41
CA GLU A 387 2.76 -14.43 0.88
C GLU A 387 3.89 -15.46 0.73
N ILE A 388 4.08 -16.36 1.71
CA ILE A 388 5.06 -17.45 1.62
C ILE A 388 4.74 -18.36 0.43
N VAL A 389 3.48 -18.78 0.30
CA VAL A 389 3.07 -19.64 -0.82
C VAL A 389 3.25 -18.91 -2.15
N SER A 390 2.97 -17.61 -2.20
CA SER A 390 3.18 -16.79 -3.40
C SER A 390 4.64 -16.77 -3.82
N VAL A 391 5.56 -16.50 -2.89
CA VAL A 391 7.02 -16.51 -3.16
C VAL A 391 7.47 -17.86 -3.67
N VAL A 392 7.04 -18.97 -3.05
CA VAL A 392 7.42 -20.33 -3.46
C VAL A 392 6.96 -20.63 -4.89
N LEU A 393 5.69 -20.33 -5.19
CA LEU A 393 5.11 -20.59 -6.52
C LEU A 393 5.72 -19.67 -7.59
N MET A 394 5.86 -18.36 -7.31
CA MET A 394 6.47 -17.41 -8.25
C MET A 394 7.93 -17.78 -8.55
N LYS A 395 8.71 -18.12 -7.51
CA LYS A 395 10.09 -18.59 -7.68
C LYS A 395 10.15 -19.87 -8.51
N GLY A 396 9.23 -20.83 -8.29
CA GLY A 396 9.15 -22.07 -9.04
C GLY A 396 8.91 -21.82 -10.53
N GLU A 397 7.99 -20.92 -10.90
CA GLU A 397 7.74 -20.55 -12.30
C GLU A 397 8.92 -19.76 -12.90
N LEU A 398 9.53 -18.86 -12.14
CA LEU A 398 10.66 -18.05 -12.60
C LEU A 398 11.93 -18.88 -12.82
N ASN A 399 12.22 -19.85 -11.95
CA ASN A 399 13.39 -20.74 -12.05
C ASN A 399 13.39 -21.61 -13.31
N ARG A 400 12.22 -21.78 -13.97
CA ARG A 400 12.11 -22.47 -15.26
C ARG A 400 12.66 -21.64 -16.41
N ILE A 401 12.85 -20.34 -16.20
CA ILE A 401 13.27 -19.38 -17.23
C ILE A 401 14.66 -18.83 -16.91
N VAL A 402 14.86 -18.37 -15.68
CA VAL A 402 16.09 -17.73 -15.20
C VAL A 402 16.54 -18.40 -13.90
N LYS A 403 17.76 -18.94 -13.88
CA LYS A 403 18.39 -19.49 -12.67
C LYS A 403 19.35 -18.48 -12.07
N PHE A 404 19.21 -18.15 -10.78
CA PHE A 404 20.05 -17.20 -10.06
C PHE A 404 20.30 -17.64 -8.61
N PRO A 405 21.49 -17.33 -8.02
CA PRO A 405 21.89 -17.76 -6.69
C PRO A 405 21.28 -16.86 -5.61
N ALA A 406 20.00 -17.05 -5.23
CA ALA A 406 19.34 -16.27 -4.21
C ALA A 406 19.84 -16.60 -2.77
N ALA A 407 20.17 -17.85 -2.49
CA ALA A 407 20.49 -18.33 -1.15
C ALA A 407 21.78 -17.75 -0.55
N GLN A 408 22.82 -17.59 -1.36
CA GLN A 408 24.12 -17.04 -0.88
C GLN A 408 23.99 -15.58 -0.41
N HIS A 409 23.22 -14.77 -1.14
CA HIS A 409 22.98 -13.37 -0.77
C HIS A 409 22.11 -13.23 0.48
N PHE A 410 21.17 -14.13 0.66
CA PHE A 410 20.35 -14.19 1.87
C PHE A 410 21.22 -14.46 3.12
N LEU A 411 22.09 -15.48 3.09
CA LEU A 411 22.94 -15.84 4.22
C LEU A 411 23.94 -14.73 4.59
N LYS A 412 24.56 -14.09 3.60
CA LYS A 412 25.48 -12.97 3.82
C LYS A 412 24.83 -11.77 4.51
N THR A 413 23.52 -11.61 4.36
CA THR A 413 22.75 -10.53 4.97
C THR A 413 22.15 -10.94 6.32
N LEU A 414 21.75 -12.22 6.43
CA LEU A 414 21.10 -12.76 7.62
C LEU A 414 22.04 -12.74 8.83
N VAL A 415 23.31 -13.15 8.67
CA VAL A 415 24.27 -13.20 9.79
C VAL A 415 24.50 -11.83 10.43
N PRO A 416 24.83 -10.75 9.69
CA PRO A 416 24.93 -9.41 10.25
C PRO A 416 23.64 -8.92 10.93
N ALA A 417 22.48 -9.23 10.35
CA ALA A 417 21.20 -8.86 10.92
C ALA A 417 20.86 -9.59 12.22
N LEU A 418 21.27 -10.87 12.35
CA LEU A 418 21.17 -11.61 13.60
C LEU A 418 22.10 -11.06 14.68
N VAL A 419 23.37 -10.78 14.34
CA VAL A 419 24.33 -10.17 15.28
C VAL A 419 23.80 -8.83 15.79
N MET A 420 23.31 -7.97 14.89
CA MET A 420 22.64 -6.72 15.25
C MET A 420 21.47 -6.96 16.22
N SER A 421 20.61 -7.93 15.95
CA SER A 421 19.43 -8.23 16.76
C SER A 421 19.80 -8.69 18.16
N ILE A 422 20.84 -9.52 18.29
CA ILE A 422 21.37 -9.96 19.58
C ILE A 422 21.88 -8.76 20.40
N ILE A 423 22.65 -7.87 19.77
CA ILE A 423 23.17 -6.67 20.45
C ILE A 423 22.02 -5.75 20.88
N LEU A 424 21.01 -5.57 20.01
CA LEU A 424 19.79 -4.79 20.33
C LEU A 424 19.01 -5.39 21.49
N TYR A 425 18.95 -6.72 21.62
CA TYR A 425 18.28 -7.39 22.74
C TYR A 425 18.95 -7.04 24.07
N PHE A 426 20.29 -7.12 24.14
CA PHE A 426 21.05 -6.81 25.36
C PHE A 426 21.13 -5.30 25.64
N SER A 427 20.81 -4.43 24.70
CA SER A 427 20.83 -2.98 24.88
C SER A 427 19.51 -2.40 25.45
N SER A 428 18.70 -3.21 26.14
CA SER A 428 17.35 -2.83 26.61
C SER A 428 17.30 -1.59 27.53
N GLY A 429 18.38 -1.26 28.23
CA GLY A 429 18.49 -0.07 29.08
C GLY A 429 18.67 1.27 28.33
N LEU A 430 18.94 1.23 27.02
CA LEU A 430 19.13 2.45 26.21
C LEU A 430 17.80 2.98 25.67
N ASN A 431 17.76 4.29 25.42
CA ASN A 431 16.65 4.93 24.71
C ASN A 431 16.50 4.33 23.31
N ILE A 432 15.24 4.23 22.80
CA ILE A 432 14.93 3.64 21.51
C ILE A 432 15.70 4.26 20.34
N PHE A 433 15.92 5.59 20.36
CA PHE A 433 16.68 6.27 19.30
C PHE A 433 18.15 5.86 19.29
N LEU A 434 18.76 5.72 20.48
CA LEU A 434 20.13 5.21 20.61
C LEU A 434 20.23 3.74 20.18
N ARG A 435 19.22 2.91 20.51
CA ARG A 435 19.16 1.52 20.07
C ARG A 435 19.05 1.43 18.54
N CYS A 436 18.21 2.25 17.91
CA CYS A 436 18.11 2.31 16.45
C CYS A 436 19.44 2.72 15.81
N GLY A 437 20.09 3.77 16.33
CA GLY A 437 21.43 4.21 15.87
C GLY A 437 22.48 3.12 16.03
N LEU A 438 22.54 2.48 17.20
CA LEU A 438 23.42 1.34 17.46
C LEU A 438 23.19 0.19 16.48
N GLY A 439 21.92 -0.15 16.25
CA GLY A 439 21.54 -1.18 15.29
C GLY A 439 22.05 -0.91 13.88
N VAL A 440 21.87 0.32 13.40
CA VAL A 440 22.37 0.72 12.06
C VAL A 440 23.90 0.58 11.99
N VAL A 441 24.62 1.11 12.98
CA VAL A 441 26.09 1.03 13.00
C VAL A 441 26.57 -0.42 13.03
N VAL A 442 26.04 -1.23 13.96
CA VAL A 442 26.40 -2.64 14.09
C VAL A 442 26.12 -3.40 12.78
N TYR A 443 24.91 -3.22 12.22
CA TYR A 443 24.58 -3.89 10.97
C TYR A 443 25.52 -3.52 9.83
N VAL A 444 25.79 -2.23 9.61
CA VAL A 444 26.68 -1.76 8.54
C VAL A 444 28.08 -2.32 8.69
N VAL A 445 28.64 -2.30 9.91
CA VAL A 445 29.98 -2.83 10.18
C VAL A 445 30.04 -4.32 9.89
N PHE A 446 29.13 -5.12 10.45
CA PHE A 446 29.15 -6.57 10.25
C PHE A 446 28.78 -6.97 8.81
N TYR A 447 27.92 -6.21 8.13
CA TYR A 447 27.60 -6.42 6.72
C TYR A 447 28.82 -6.17 5.83
N TYR A 448 29.61 -5.14 6.13
CA TYR A 448 30.85 -4.86 5.43
C TYR A 448 31.88 -5.98 5.67
N LEU A 449 32.06 -6.43 6.91
CA LEU A 449 32.95 -7.55 7.26
C LEU A 449 32.53 -8.89 6.63
N ALA A 450 31.24 -9.13 6.43
CA ALA A 450 30.71 -10.32 5.77
C ALA A 450 30.84 -10.29 4.23
N GLY A 451 31.55 -9.30 3.68
CA GLY A 451 31.69 -9.13 2.24
C GLY A 451 30.40 -8.61 1.58
N GLY A 452 29.78 -7.63 2.23
CA GLY A 452 28.67 -6.84 1.71
C GLY A 452 29.05 -6.12 0.41
N TYR A 453 28.31 -5.08 0.01
CA TYR A 453 28.60 -4.38 -1.25
C TYR A 453 30.04 -3.89 -1.33
N SER A 454 30.72 -4.27 -2.42
CA SER A 454 32.01 -3.70 -2.75
C SER A 454 31.80 -2.26 -3.31
N GLY A 455 32.83 -1.40 -3.19
CA GLY A 455 32.76 -0.05 -3.77
C GLY A 455 32.51 -0.03 -5.28
N LYS A 456 32.86 -1.12 -5.99
CA LYS A 456 32.55 -1.30 -7.42
C LYS A 456 31.05 -1.53 -7.65
N GLU A 457 30.43 -2.42 -6.87
CA GLU A 457 28.99 -2.72 -6.98
C GLU A 457 28.12 -1.49 -6.63
N ILE A 458 28.55 -0.66 -5.67
CA ILE A 458 27.87 0.61 -5.36
C ILE A 458 27.95 1.58 -6.56
N ARG A 459 29.08 1.64 -7.24
CA ARG A 459 29.23 2.48 -8.46
C ARG A 459 28.37 1.93 -9.62
N GLU A 460 28.29 0.63 -9.79
CA GLU A 460 27.38 -0.01 -10.75
C GLU A 460 25.92 0.32 -10.46
N LEU A 461 25.53 0.32 -9.17
CA LEU A 461 24.20 0.76 -8.72
C LEU A 461 23.90 2.21 -9.16
N VAL A 462 24.83 3.10 -8.84
CA VAL A 462 24.70 4.52 -9.20
C VAL A 462 24.67 4.64 -10.73
N GLY A 463 25.52 3.90 -11.46
CA GLY A 463 25.52 3.84 -12.92
C GLY A 463 24.18 3.36 -13.49
N MET A 464 23.61 2.26 -13.00
CA MET A 464 22.30 1.74 -13.46
C MET A 464 21.14 2.74 -13.24
N VAL A 465 21.25 3.59 -12.22
CA VAL A 465 20.24 4.63 -11.90
C VAL A 465 20.53 5.94 -12.64
N THR A 466 21.81 6.24 -12.89
CA THR A 466 22.25 7.52 -13.49
C THR A 466 22.55 7.42 -14.99
N ASP A 467 22.64 6.22 -15.58
CA ASP A 467 22.78 6.07 -17.03
C ASP A 467 21.56 6.67 -17.75
N LYS A 468 21.66 7.99 -17.87
CA LYS A 468 20.76 8.87 -18.62
C LYS A 468 21.03 8.85 -20.12
N ASP A 469 22.12 8.23 -20.55
CA ASP A 469 22.62 8.30 -21.92
C ASP A 469 22.94 6.89 -22.44
N GLN A 470 21.92 6.15 -22.79
CA GLN A 470 21.96 5.19 -23.95
C GLN A 470 20.53 4.85 -24.39
#